data_5612c6c6b2f3c84af2eeef52f2302609
#
_entry.id   5612c6c6b2f3c84af2eeef52f2302609
#
_cell.length_a   1.000
_cell.length_b   1.000
_cell.length_c   1.000
_cell.angle_alpha   90.00
_cell.angle_beta   90.00
_cell.angle_gamma   90.00
#
_symmetry.space_group_name_H-M   'P 1'
#
loop_
_entity.id
_entity.type
_entity.pdbx_description
1 polymer ?
#
loop_
_entity_poly.entity_id
_entity_poly.type
_entity_poly.pdbx_seq_one_letter_code
_entity_poly.pdbx_strand_id
1 'polypeptide(L)'
;MLKLAGIFQDNMVIQRNKPIQVWGTGTPGTIVTISLFTATADTMVCADGSWKIALQPLCAGAGYTLVASDTAESIVIQNVAVGEVWLAGGQSNMELALKDSENGIKISEEYSGKNIRFYQVPKCSMLDENQKEQEENSTW
;
A
#
# COMPACT_ATOMS: atom_id res chain seq x y z
N MET A 1 20.00 0.39 5.07
CA MET A 1 18.67 0.23 5.72
C MET A 1 17.63 0.07 4.62
N LEU A 2 16.91 -1.05 4.62
CA LEU A 2 15.81 -1.33 3.71
C LEU A 2 14.56 -0.55 4.13
N LYS A 3 13.86 0.08 3.18
CA LYS A 3 12.57 0.73 3.42
C LYS A 3 11.61 0.43 2.28
N LEU A 4 10.35 0.23 2.60
CA LEU A 4 9.22 0.24 1.67
C LEU A 4 8.65 1.67 1.57
N ALA A 5 8.02 1.99 0.44
CA ALA A 5 7.27 3.25 0.34
C ALA A 5 6.08 3.25 1.32
N GLY A 6 5.69 4.42 1.82
CA GLY A 6 4.73 4.59 2.89
C GLY A 6 3.34 3.98 2.66
N ILE A 7 2.97 3.72 1.41
CA ILE A 7 1.71 3.05 1.07
C ILE A 7 1.70 1.53 1.43
N PHE A 8 2.89 0.91 1.57
CA PHE A 8 3.00 -0.51 1.91
C PHE A 8 3.00 -0.67 3.43
N GLN A 9 1.84 -0.98 3.98
CA GLN A 9 1.61 -1.10 5.42
C GLN A 9 0.67 -2.26 5.73
N ASP A 10 0.59 -2.63 6.99
CA ASP A 10 -0.40 -3.58 7.48
C ASP A 10 -1.82 -3.19 7.04
N ASN A 11 -2.62 -4.17 6.73
CA ASN A 11 -3.99 -4.03 6.26
C ASN A 11 -4.15 -3.45 4.84
N MET A 12 -3.08 -3.24 4.07
CA MET A 12 -3.18 -2.72 2.70
C MET A 12 -3.99 -3.63 1.76
N VAL A 13 -4.51 -3.04 0.68
CA VAL A 13 -5.14 -3.76 -0.43
C VAL A 13 -4.32 -3.59 -1.70
N ILE A 14 -4.06 -4.67 -2.41
CA ILE A 14 -3.35 -4.70 -3.68
C ILE A 14 -4.31 -5.09 -4.80
N GLN A 15 -4.18 -4.45 -5.97
CA GLN A 15 -5.02 -4.73 -7.13
C GLN A 15 -4.82 -6.17 -7.62
N ARG A 16 -5.93 -6.93 -7.73
CA ARG A 16 -5.93 -8.29 -8.28
C ARG A 16 -5.68 -8.33 -9.79
N ASN A 17 -5.23 -9.47 -10.30
CA ASN A 17 -5.10 -9.77 -11.73
C ASN A 17 -4.24 -8.75 -12.51
N LYS A 18 -3.37 -8.02 -11.85
CA LYS A 18 -2.38 -7.09 -12.43
C LYS A 18 -1.01 -7.38 -11.83
N PRO A 19 0.09 -7.10 -12.56
CA PRO A 19 1.42 -7.14 -11.99
C PRO A 19 1.51 -6.24 -10.74
N ILE A 20 2.00 -6.82 -9.63
CA ILE A 20 2.05 -6.10 -8.36
C ILE A 20 3.37 -5.34 -8.29
N GLN A 21 3.31 -4.02 -8.36
CA GLN A 21 4.48 -3.17 -8.23
C GLN A 21 4.77 -2.91 -6.76
N VAL A 22 5.99 -3.18 -6.32
CA VAL A 22 6.50 -2.85 -4.99
C VAL A 22 7.78 -2.05 -5.15
N TRP A 23 7.95 -1.01 -4.33
CA TRP A 23 9.13 -0.14 -4.43
C TRP A 23 9.52 0.44 -3.06
N GLY A 24 10.73 0.97 -3.01
CA GLY A 24 11.25 1.57 -1.81
C GLY A 24 12.69 2.04 -1.98
N THR A 25 13.41 2.12 -0.87
CA THR A 25 14.82 2.48 -0.85
C THR A 25 15.66 1.45 -0.08
N GLY A 26 16.96 1.42 -0.35
CA GLY A 26 17.87 0.46 0.27
C GLY A 26 19.34 0.86 0.07
N THR A 27 20.25 0.01 0.50
CA THR A 27 21.68 0.21 0.28
C THR A 27 22.03 -0.11 -1.16
N PRO A 28 22.63 0.82 -1.93
CA PRO A 28 23.01 0.58 -3.32
C PRO A 28 23.80 -0.72 -3.52
N GLY A 29 23.44 -1.47 -4.55
CA GLY A 29 24.09 -2.74 -4.91
C GLY A 29 23.66 -3.96 -4.09
N THR A 30 22.82 -3.81 -3.08
CA THR A 30 22.22 -4.96 -2.38
C THR A 30 21.05 -5.54 -3.17
N ILE A 31 20.78 -6.83 -2.98
CA ILE A 31 19.61 -7.48 -3.55
C ILE A 31 18.47 -7.41 -2.55
N VAL A 32 17.31 -6.97 -3.03
CA VAL A 32 16.04 -6.97 -2.28
C VAL A 32 15.15 -8.06 -2.86
N THR A 33 14.64 -8.91 -1.99
CA THR A 33 13.67 -9.96 -2.33
C THR A 33 12.32 -9.60 -1.73
N ILE A 34 11.27 -9.66 -2.55
CA ILE A 34 9.89 -9.49 -2.12
C ILE A 34 9.13 -10.80 -2.31
N SER A 35 8.41 -11.22 -1.28
CA SER A 35 7.49 -12.35 -1.36
C SER A 35 6.10 -11.96 -0.88
N LEU A 36 5.08 -12.43 -1.58
CA LEU A 36 3.67 -12.29 -1.24
C LEU A 36 2.93 -13.54 -1.70
N PHE A 37 2.45 -14.35 -0.75
CA PHE A 37 1.81 -15.64 -1.02
C PHE A 37 2.69 -16.53 -1.91
N THR A 38 2.28 -16.83 -3.15
CA THR A 38 3.04 -17.65 -4.11
C THR A 38 3.94 -16.85 -5.03
N ALA A 39 3.84 -15.52 -5.01
CA ALA A 39 4.65 -14.64 -5.84
C ALA A 39 5.93 -14.23 -5.12
N THR A 40 7.06 -14.41 -5.77
CA THR A 40 8.37 -13.98 -5.27
C THR A 40 9.21 -13.45 -6.41
N ALA A 41 9.95 -12.38 -6.15
CA ALA A 41 10.92 -11.82 -7.08
C ALA A 41 11.99 -11.02 -6.35
N ASP A 42 13.10 -10.77 -7.01
CA ASP A 42 14.26 -10.01 -6.52
C ASP A 42 14.68 -8.92 -7.50
N THR A 43 15.29 -7.90 -6.95
CA THR A 43 15.87 -6.79 -7.68
C THR A 43 17.10 -6.25 -6.98
N MET A 44 17.98 -5.58 -7.72
CA MET A 44 19.13 -4.90 -7.16
C MET A 44 18.76 -3.44 -6.88
N VAL A 45 19.17 -2.93 -5.72
CA VAL A 45 19.06 -1.50 -5.37
C VAL A 45 19.96 -0.69 -6.29
N CYS A 46 19.38 0.32 -6.94
CA CYS A 46 20.08 1.23 -7.85
C CYS A 46 21.12 2.09 -7.13
N ALA A 47 21.99 2.76 -7.90
CA ALA A 47 23.03 3.63 -7.35
C ALA A 47 22.48 4.84 -6.56
N ASP A 48 21.25 5.28 -6.87
CA ASP A 48 20.54 6.35 -6.15
C ASP A 48 19.84 5.87 -4.88
N GLY A 49 19.96 4.58 -4.54
CA GLY A 49 19.33 3.97 -3.39
C GLY A 49 17.87 3.52 -3.63
N SER A 50 17.31 3.75 -4.81
CA SER A 50 15.95 3.31 -5.13
C SER A 50 15.91 1.86 -5.60
N TRP A 51 14.77 1.19 -5.39
CA TRP A 51 14.49 -0.10 -5.99
C TRP A 51 13.00 -0.23 -6.33
N LYS A 52 12.72 -1.02 -7.34
CA LYS A 52 11.36 -1.36 -7.77
C LYS A 52 11.33 -2.77 -8.32
N ILE A 53 10.25 -3.49 -8.00
CA ILE A 53 10.03 -4.88 -8.41
C ILE A 53 8.60 -5.08 -8.85
N ALA A 54 8.38 -6.01 -9.76
CA ALA A 54 7.07 -6.44 -10.21
C ALA A 54 6.88 -7.93 -9.87
N LEU A 55 5.93 -8.23 -8.99
CA LEU A 55 5.50 -9.60 -8.72
C LEU A 55 4.44 -10.03 -9.75
N GLN A 56 4.32 -11.35 -9.92
CA GLN A 56 3.27 -11.93 -10.73
C GLN A 56 1.87 -11.57 -10.20
N PRO A 57 0.88 -11.44 -11.09
CA PRO A 57 -0.50 -11.20 -10.69
C PRO A 57 -1.02 -12.27 -9.74
N LEU A 58 -1.80 -11.86 -8.76
CA LEU A 58 -2.53 -12.75 -7.85
C LEU A 58 -4.04 -12.62 -8.04
N CYS A 59 -4.76 -13.70 -7.78
CA CYS A 59 -6.22 -13.67 -7.67
C CYS A 59 -6.66 -13.04 -6.35
N ALA A 60 -7.95 -12.67 -6.25
CA ALA A 60 -8.50 -12.11 -5.03
C ALA A 60 -8.33 -13.06 -3.83
N GLY A 61 -8.00 -12.47 -2.69
CA GLY A 61 -7.80 -13.16 -1.42
C GLY A 61 -7.44 -12.20 -0.30
N ALA A 62 -7.33 -12.69 0.92
CA ALA A 62 -7.01 -11.86 2.08
C ALA A 62 -6.20 -12.65 3.12
N GLY A 63 -5.66 -11.92 4.11
CA GLY A 63 -4.86 -12.52 5.18
C GLY A 63 -3.45 -12.92 4.74
N TYR A 64 -2.96 -12.36 3.63
CA TYR A 64 -1.61 -12.60 3.16
C TYR A 64 -0.59 -11.79 3.96
N THR A 65 0.66 -12.24 3.91
CA THR A 65 1.82 -11.54 4.44
C THR A 65 2.75 -11.17 3.29
N LEU A 66 3.14 -9.90 3.21
CA LEU A 66 4.21 -9.46 2.33
C LEU A 66 5.50 -9.36 3.14
N VAL A 67 6.56 -9.93 2.61
CA VAL A 67 7.89 -9.85 3.20
C VAL A 67 8.83 -9.18 2.21
N ALA A 68 9.50 -8.13 2.65
CA ALA A 68 10.60 -7.50 1.94
C ALA A 68 11.89 -7.76 2.73
N SER A 69 12.90 -8.31 2.10
CA SER A 69 14.16 -8.64 2.78
C SER A 69 15.37 -8.32 1.93
N ASP A 70 16.46 -7.98 2.58
CA ASP A 70 17.81 -7.97 2.03
C ASP A 70 18.74 -8.87 2.85
N THR A 71 20.05 -8.78 2.66
CA THR A 71 21.03 -9.60 3.39
C THR A 71 21.14 -9.27 4.87
N ALA A 72 20.63 -8.12 5.33
CA ALA A 72 20.82 -7.59 6.68
C ALA A 72 19.51 -7.51 7.48
N GLU A 73 18.38 -7.26 6.80
CA GLU A 73 17.11 -6.97 7.48
C GLU A 73 15.90 -7.49 6.71
N SER A 74 14.77 -7.57 7.40
CA SER A 74 13.49 -8.00 6.84
C SER A 74 12.35 -7.15 7.40
N ILE A 75 11.45 -6.73 6.53
CA ILE A 75 10.21 -6.01 6.85
C ILE A 75 9.05 -6.93 6.55
N VAL A 76 8.14 -7.07 7.50
CA VAL A 76 6.96 -7.93 7.38
C VAL A 76 5.71 -7.06 7.46
N ILE A 77 4.86 -7.14 6.45
CA ILE A 77 3.56 -6.46 6.38
C ILE A 77 2.47 -7.52 6.47
N GLN A 78 1.59 -7.36 7.44
CA GLN A 78 0.56 -8.33 7.77
C GLN A 78 -0.82 -7.95 7.22
N ASN A 79 -1.69 -8.96 7.15
CA ASN A 79 -3.09 -8.81 6.77
C ASN A 79 -3.29 -8.12 5.41
N VAL A 80 -2.43 -8.43 4.44
CA VAL A 80 -2.55 -7.92 3.07
C VAL A 80 -3.74 -8.58 2.38
N ALA A 81 -4.56 -7.78 1.71
CA ALA A 81 -5.62 -8.27 0.84
C ALA A 81 -5.26 -8.03 -0.64
N VAL A 82 -5.71 -8.91 -1.50
CA VAL A 82 -5.67 -8.76 -2.95
C VAL A 82 -7.11 -8.67 -3.45
N GLY A 83 -7.48 -7.54 -4.04
CA GLY A 83 -8.87 -7.26 -4.40
C GLY A 83 -8.99 -6.13 -5.42
N GLU A 84 -10.14 -5.49 -5.44
CA GLU A 84 -10.33 -4.29 -6.26
C GLU A 84 -9.81 -3.05 -5.52
N VAL A 85 -9.02 -2.24 -6.22
CA VAL A 85 -8.52 -0.96 -5.72
C VAL A 85 -9.14 0.16 -6.53
N TRP A 86 -9.79 1.10 -5.85
CA TRP A 86 -10.46 2.24 -6.44
C TRP A 86 -9.75 3.53 -6.03
N LEU A 87 -9.45 4.38 -7.00
CA LEU A 87 -9.02 5.74 -6.73
C LEU A 87 -10.25 6.64 -6.67
N ALA A 88 -10.57 7.13 -5.48
CA ALA A 88 -11.63 8.10 -5.26
C ALA A 88 -11.01 9.50 -5.16
N GLY A 89 -11.28 10.34 -6.16
CA GLY A 89 -10.74 11.69 -6.24
C GLY A 89 -11.81 12.68 -6.66
N GLY A 90 -11.74 13.92 -6.17
CA GLY A 90 -12.72 14.95 -6.49
C GLY A 90 -12.54 16.18 -5.62
N GLN A 91 -13.63 16.95 -5.49
CA GLN A 91 -13.70 18.17 -4.70
C GLN A 91 -14.60 17.97 -3.47
N SER A 92 -15.38 18.98 -3.12
CA SER A 92 -16.22 19.01 -1.90
C SER A 92 -17.09 17.77 -1.68
N ASN A 93 -17.64 17.17 -2.74
CA ASN A 93 -18.46 15.96 -2.60
C ASN A 93 -17.65 14.72 -2.17
N MET A 94 -16.35 14.69 -2.45
CA MET A 94 -15.47 13.63 -1.97
C MET A 94 -14.97 13.87 -0.54
N GLU A 95 -15.15 15.07 -0.03
CA GLU A 95 -14.86 15.41 1.36
C GLU A 95 -16.04 15.16 2.30
N LEU A 96 -17.26 15.04 1.73
CA LEU A 96 -18.45 14.75 2.50
C LEU A 96 -18.32 13.39 3.19
N ALA A 97 -18.36 13.41 4.51
CA ALA A 97 -18.31 12.16 5.27
C ALA A 97 -19.56 11.33 5.02
N LEU A 98 -19.43 10.01 4.90
CA LEU A 98 -20.55 9.10 4.64
C LEU A 98 -21.70 9.31 5.64
N LYS A 99 -21.40 9.53 6.92
CA LYS A 99 -22.39 9.78 7.98
C LYS A 99 -23.28 11.00 7.71
N ASP A 100 -22.80 11.97 6.94
CA ASP A 100 -23.48 13.23 6.63
C ASP A 100 -24.30 13.13 5.32
N SER A 101 -24.25 11.97 4.65
CA SER A 101 -25.06 11.68 3.46
C SER A 101 -26.38 11.02 3.81
N GLU A 102 -27.32 11.00 2.87
CA GLU A 102 -28.61 10.33 3.03
C GLU A 102 -28.40 8.83 3.34
N ASN A 103 -28.98 8.35 4.43
CA ASN A 103 -28.82 6.98 4.96
C ASN A 103 -27.37 6.59 5.32
N GLY A 104 -26.42 7.54 5.38
CA GLY A 104 -25.00 7.26 5.55
C GLY A 104 -24.66 6.51 6.83
N ILE A 105 -25.31 6.83 7.95
CA ILE A 105 -25.12 6.11 9.22
C ILE A 105 -25.52 4.64 9.07
N LYS A 106 -26.72 4.38 8.53
CA LYS A 106 -27.23 3.01 8.31
C LYS A 106 -26.29 2.22 7.39
N ILE A 107 -25.83 2.81 6.30
CA ILE A 107 -24.89 2.18 5.37
C ILE A 107 -23.57 1.89 6.08
N SER A 108 -23.06 2.82 6.87
CA SER A 108 -21.81 2.63 7.63
C SER A 108 -21.91 1.44 8.59
N GLU A 109 -23.02 1.30 9.30
CA GLU A 109 -23.27 0.17 10.20
C GLU A 109 -23.40 -1.17 9.45
N GLU A 110 -24.14 -1.18 8.33
CA GLU A 110 -24.37 -2.37 7.50
C GLU A 110 -23.06 -2.92 6.90
N TYR A 111 -22.14 -2.04 6.51
CA TYR A 111 -20.87 -2.42 5.89
C TYR A 111 -19.70 -2.46 6.86
N SER A 112 -19.90 -2.15 8.13
CA SER A 112 -18.89 -2.29 9.16
C SER A 112 -18.42 -3.75 9.28
N GLY A 113 -17.11 -3.96 9.36
CA GLY A 113 -16.50 -5.29 9.46
C GLY A 113 -16.43 -6.10 8.15
N LYS A 114 -16.90 -5.58 7.02
CA LYS A 114 -16.66 -6.18 5.70
C LYS A 114 -15.25 -5.86 5.21
N ASN A 115 -14.74 -6.64 4.25
CA ASN A 115 -13.40 -6.45 3.67
C ASN A 115 -13.31 -5.20 2.77
N ILE A 116 -13.66 -4.05 3.33
CA ILE A 116 -13.48 -2.74 2.72
C ILE A 116 -12.45 -2.00 3.55
N ARG A 117 -11.43 -1.47 2.89
CA ARG A 117 -10.33 -0.74 3.53
C ARG A 117 -10.13 0.58 2.82
N PHE A 118 -9.67 1.57 3.54
CA PHE A 118 -9.47 2.91 3.03
C PHE A 118 -8.04 3.36 3.30
N TYR A 119 -7.42 3.98 2.32
CA TYR A 119 -6.19 4.72 2.48
C TYR A 119 -6.46 6.16 2.08
N GLN A 120 -6.27 7.08 3.01
CA GLN A 120 -6.45 8.50 2.75
C GLN A 120 -5.12 9.12 2.36
N VAL A 121 -5.01 9.53 1.09
CA VAL A 121 -3.85 10.31 0.64
C VAL A 121 -3.89 11.68 1.33
N PRO A 122 -2.78 12.13 1.96
CA PRO A 122 -2.73 13.43 2.59
C PRO A 122 -3.02 14.56 1.61
N LYS A 123 -3.77 15.56 2.06
CA LYS A 123 -4.04 16.77 1.27
C LYS A 123 -2.83 17.67 1.31
N CYS A 124 -2.21 17.89 0.18
CA CYS A 124 -1.04 18.73 0.05
C CYS A 124 -1.28 19.83 -0.98
N SER A 125 -0.92 21.06 -0.64
CA SER A 125 -1.04 22.21 -1.55
C SER A 125 0.17 22.39 -2.48
N MET A 126 1.30 21.82 -2.13
CA MET A 126 2.55 21.79 -2.91
C MET A 126 3.34 20.52 -2.60
N LEU A 127 4.14 20.05 -3.57
CA LEU A 127 5.08 18.94 -3.40
C LEU A 127 6.32 19.42 -2.62
N ASP A 128 6.31 19.34 -1.31
CA ASP A 128 7.44 19.68 -0.44
C ASP A 128 7.87 18.49 0.46
N GLU A 129 8.94 18.66 1.21
CA GLU A 129 9.47 17.59 2.07
C GLU A 129 8.51 17.19 3.20
N ASN A 130 7.66 18.10 3.66
CA ASN A 130 6.63 17.82 4.68
C ASN A 130 5.58 16.81 4.20
N GLN A 131 5.39 16.68 2.90
CA GLN A 131 4.44 15.73 2.30
C GLN A 131 4.91 14.29 2.43
N LYS A 132 6.22 14.05 2.28
CA LYS A 132 6.78 12.70 2.46
C LYS A 132 6.55 12.23 3.90
N GLU A 133 6.71 13.12 4.87
CA GLU A 133 6.45 12.84 6.27
C GLU A 133 4.95 12.58 6.53
N GLN A 134 4.05 13.30 5.86
CA GLN A 134 2.60 13.07 5.96
C GLN A 134 2.17 11.76 5.31
N GLU A 135 2.76 11.38 4.17
CA GLU A 135 2.53 10.07 3.55
C GLU A 135 3.00 8.92 4.44
N GLU A 136 4.15 9.07 5.10
CA GLU A 136 4.66 8.09 6.05
C GLU A 136 3.75 7.92 7.29
N ASN A 137 2.97 8.94 7.64
CA ASN A 137 2.01 8.91 8.76
C ASN A 137 0.58 8.50 8.35
N SER A 138 0.31 8.33 7.06
CA SER A 138 -0.99 7.82 6.59
C SER A 138 -1.08 6.31 6.80
N THR A 139 -2.28 5.81 7.11
CA THR A 139 -2.52 4.39 7.39
C THR A 139 -3.71 3.84 6.59
N TRP A 140 -3.70 2.54 6.41
CA TRP A 140 -4.84 1.77 5.87
C TRP A 140 -5.90 1.49 6.93
#